data_d9b28dd1e5b156bdabd8464b416092f1
#
_entry.id   d9b28dd1e5b156bdabd8464b416092f1
#
_cell.length_a   1.000
_cell.length_b   1.000
_cell.length_c   1.000
_cell.angle_alpha   90.00
_cell.angle_beta   90.00
_cell.angle_gamma   90.00
#
_symmetry.space_group_name_H-M   'P 1'
#
loop_
_entity.id
_entity.type
_entity.pdbx_description
1 polymer ?
#
loop_
_entity_poly.entity_id
_entity_poly.type
_entity_poly.pdbx_seq_one_letter_code
_entity_poly.pdbx_strand_id
1 'polypeptide(L)'
;ARLRFGRLRTVEQFYTFFSRDGLKRFCETGTLDDFPEAFVKPFPPNMRRQLLTALADHIRTGDVTGRLLEPGVFPDYLSMTTSERSGVGFFTTEHFPLQDGFCSVQIREPNLCRAFHGWLTHLPATVHTLGAEETAAVLDELARGISDTQ
;
A
#
# COMPACT_ATOMS: atom_id res chain seq x y z
N ALA A 1 8.79 -11.14 -7.66
CA ALA A 1 7.77 -10.14 -8.01
C ALA A 1 6.70 -10.71 -8.96
N ARG A 2 7.06 -11.31 -10.12
CA ARG A 2 6.08 -11.90 -11.07
C ARG A 2 5.13 -12.94 -10.45
N LEU A 3 5.57 -13.72 -9.48
CA LEU A 3 4.76 -14.76 -8.83
C LEU A 3 3.65 -14.22 -7.92
N ARG A 4 3.83 -13.04 -7.30
CA ARG A 4 2.80 -12.41 -6.45
C ARG A 4 1.70 -11.76 -7.29
N PHE A 5 2.05 -11.02 -8.34
CA PHE A 5 1.06 -10.41 -9.23
C PHE A 5 0.27 -11.44 -10.05
N GLY A 6 0.89 -12.57 -10.44
CA GLY A 6 0.18 -13.64 -11.12
C GLY A 6 -0.91 -14.33 -10.29
N ARG A 7 -0.76 -14.40 -8.96
CA ARG A 7 -1.79 -14.92 -8.05
C ARG A 7 -2.90 -13.90 -7.73
N LEU A 8 -2.63 -12.60 -7.83
CA LEU A 8 -3.63 -11.55 -7.59
C LEU A 8 -4.66 -11.46 -8.71
N ARG A 9 -4.37 -11.96 -9.92
CA ARG A 9 -5.33 -12.04 -11.04
C ARG A 9 -6.55 -12.93 -10.78
N THR A 10 -6.53 -13.73 -9.73
CA THR A 10 -7.69 -14.56 -9.32
C THR A 10 -8.54 -13.90 -8.24
N VAL A 11 -8.19 -12.70 -7.77
CA VAL A 11 -8.96 -11.90 -6.83
C VAL A 11 -9.80 -10.92 -7.66
N GLU A 12 -11.11 -10.98 -7.54
CA GLU A 12 -12.06 -10.19 -8.35
C GLU A 12 -11.84 -8.67 -8.28
N GLN A 13 -11.29 -8.15 -7.19
CA GLN A 13 -10.83 -6.77 -7.06
C GLN A 13 -9.70 -6.66 -6.03
N PHE A 14 -8.63 -5.94 -6.39
CA PHE A 14 -7.55 -5.62 -5.48
C PHE A 14 -7.52 -4.11 -5.21
N TYR A 15 -7.70 -3.74 -3.94
CA TYR A 15 -7.63 -2.36 -3.47
C TYR A 15 -6.30 -2.13 -2.77
N THR A 16 -5.67 -1.01 -3.05
CA THR A 16 -4.44 -0.60 -2.35
C THR A 16 -4.41 0.92 -2.18
N PHE A 17 -3.98 1.35 -1.01
CA PHE A 17 -3.94 2.76 -0.64
C PHE A 17 -2.54 3.11 -0.15
N PHE A 18 -2.09 4.31 -0.48
CA PHE A 18 -0.74 4.77 -0.19
C PHE A 18 -0.78 6.14 0.47
N SER A 19 0.06 6.38 1.47
CA SER A 19 0.37 7.72 1.93
C SER A 19 1.48 8.33 1.07
N ARG A 20 1.49 9.68 0.94
CA ARG A 20 2.58 10.38 0.23
C ARG A 20 3.93 10.16 0.91
N ASP A 21 3.95 10.18 2.23
CA ASP A 21 5.17 10.05 3.02
C ASP A 21 5.71 8.62 2.96
N GLY A 22 4.84 7.60 2.99
CA GLY A 22 5.24 6.22 2.77
C GLY A 22 5.85 5.99 1.39
N LEU A 23 5.25 6.56 0.32
CA LEU A 23 5.81 6.47 -1.02
C LEU A 23 7.16 7.18 -1.15
N LYS A 24 7.32 8.37 -0.55
CA LYS A 24 8.60 9.08 -0.52
C LYS A 24 9.68 8.27 0.19
N ARG A 25 9.39 7.75 1.39
CA ARG A 25 10.32 6.87 2.11
C ARG A 25 10.72 5.66 1.29
N PHE A 26 9.75 5.00 0.65
CA PHE A 26 10.04 3.90 -0.27
C PHE A 26 10.98 4.32 -1.42
N CYS A 27 10.77 5.50 -2.01
CA CYS A 27 11.64 6.02 -3.07
C CYS A 27 13.07 6.29 -2.56
N GLU A 28 13.21 6.79 -1.35
CA GLU A 28 14.49 7.17 -0.73
C GLU A 28 15.26 5.95 -0.21
N THR A 29 14.58 5.06 0.50
CA THR A 29 15.21 3.97 1.26
C THR A 29 15.05 2.60 0.62
N GLY A 30 13.99 2.40 -0.16
CA GLY A 30 13.59 1.09 -0.67
C GLY A 30 12.91 0.20 0.36
N THR A 31 12.61 0.72 1.56
CA THR A 31 11.89 0.00 2.60
C THR A 31 10.37 0.16 2.44
N LEU A 32 9.63 -0.84 2.89
CA LEU A 32 8.18 -0.80 2.97
C LEU A 32 7.81 -0.64 4.44
N ASP A 33 7.08 0.42 4.78
CA ASP A 33 6.69 0.71 6.16
C ASP A 33 5.88 -0.43 6.81
N ASP A 34 5.15 -1.20 6.01
CA ASP A 34 4.34 -2.34 6.45
C ASP A 34 5.14 -3.59 6.78
N PHE A 35 6.46 -3.62 6.48
CA PHE A 35 7.29 -4.79 6.67
C PHE A 35 8.60 -4.41 7.36
N PRO A 36 8.88 -4.97 8.54
CA PRO A 36 10.16 -4.80 9.20
C PRO A 36 11.34 -5.21 8.29
N GLU A 37 12.42 -4.47 8.31
CA GLU A 37 13.64 -4.76 7.52
C GLU A 37 14.20 -6.17 7.78
N ALA A 38 13.92 -6.73 8.95
CA ALA A 38 14.27 -8.12 9.27
C ALA A 38 13.64 -9.16 8.30
N PHE A 39 12.51 -8.83 7.67
CA PHE A 39 11.80 -9.72 6.76
C PHE A 39 11.97 -9.37 5.28
N VAL A 40 12.18 -8.09 4.98
CA VAL A 40 12.29 -7.63 3.59
C VAL A 40 13.48 -6.68 3.48
N LYS A 41 14.47 -7.07 2.70
CA LYS A 41 15.60 -6.19 2.39
C LYS A 41 15.13 -5.00 1.57
N PRO A 42 15.77 -3.82 1.74
CA PRO A 42 15.48 -2.65 0.91
C PRO A 42 15.59 -2.95 -0.58
N PHE A 43 14.64 -2.46 -1.35
CA PHE A 43 14.64 -2.63 -2.79
C PHE A 43 15.69 -1.72 -3.45
N PRO A 44 16.50 -2.23 -4.37
CA PRO A 44 17.45 -1.41 -5.10
C PRO A 44 16.75 -0.38 -6.01
N PRO A 45 17.39 0.74 -6.37
CA PRO A 45 16.77 1.85 -7.11
C PRO A 45 16.03 1.43 -8.39
N ASN A 46 16.66 0.58 -9.21
CA ASN A 46 16.06 0.07 -10.43
C ASN A 46 14.75 -0.72 -10.18
N MET A 47 14.71 -1.51 -9.11
CA MET A 47 13.52 -2.28 -8.74
C MET A 47 12.42 -1.37 -8.18
N ARG A 48 12.77 -0.34 -7.40
CA ARG A 48 11.82 0.68 -6.92
C ARG A 48 11.11 1.35 -8.10
N ARG A 49 11.88 1.81 -9.10
CA ARG A 49 11.34 2.40 -10.34
C ARG A 49 10.39 1.45 -11.05
N GLN A 50 10.83 0.21 -11.30
CA GLN A 50 10.00 -0.79 -11.97
C GLN A 50 8.69 -1.07 -11.23
N LEU A 51 8.73 -1.14 -9.90
CA LEU A 51 7.53 -1.39 -9.08
C LEU A 51 6.55 -0.22 -9.17
N LEU A 52 7.00 1.02 -9.06
CA LEU A 52 6.14 2.20 -9.15
C LEU A 52 5.54 2.35 -10.55
N THR A 53 6.33 2.19 -11.62
CA THR A 53 5.83 2.24 -13.00
C THR A 53 4.81 1.13 -13.26
N ALA A 54 5.11 -0.11 -12.88
CA ALA A 54 4.16 -1.21 -13.05
C ALA A 54 2.86 -1.00 -12.27
N LEU A 55 2.95 -0.43 -11.06
CA LEU A 55 1.76 -0.10 -10.27
C LEU A 55 0.94 1.00 -10.93
N ALA A 56 1.57 2.05 -11.46
CA ALA A 56 0.88 3.11 -12.20
C ALA A 56 0.13 2.55 -13.42
N ASP A 57 0.77 1.65 -14.17
CA ASP A 57 0.15 1.00 -15.32
C ASP A 57 -1.05 0.13 -14.92
N HIS A 58 -0.94 -0.66 -13.85
CA HIS A 58 -2.05 -1.47 -13.35
C HIS A 58 -3.22 -0.65 -12.80
N ILE A 59 -2.94 0.55 -12.26
CA ILE A 59 -3.99 1.49 -11.84
C ILE A 59 -4.72 2.05 -13.06
N ARG A 60 -3.99 2.42 -14.13
CA ARG A 60 -4.60 2.94 -15.38
C ARG A 60 -5.42 1.90 -16.11
N THR A 61 -4.96 0.66 -16.14
CA THR A 61 -5.70 -0.45 -16.77
C THR A 61 -6.89 -0.93 -15.95
N GLY A 62 -6.99 -0.52 -14.69
CA GLY A 62 -8.06 -0.94 -13.78
C GLY A 62 -7.83 -2.33 -13.15
N ASP A 63 -6.67 -2.95 -13.38
CA ASP A 63 -6.31 -4.24 -12.75
C ASP A 63 -6.16 -4.10 -11.23
N VAL A 64 -5.82 -2.90 -10.77
CA VAL A 64 -5.68 -2.54 -9.35
C VAL A 64 -6.43 -1.25 -9.09
N THR A 65 -7.28 -1.24 -8.07
CA THR A 65 -7.87 -0.01 -7.55
C THR A 65 -6.89 0.62 -6.55
N GLY A 66 -5.88 1.31 -7.09
CA GLY A 66 -4.86 2.03 -6.31
C GLY A 66 -5.23 3.50 -6.15
N ARG A 67 -5.10 4.03 -4.92
CA ARG A 67 -5.35 5.44 -4.64
C ARG A 67 -4.34 6.00 -3.66
N LEU A 68 -3.93 7.24 -3.92
CA LEU A 68 -3.18 8.03 -2.97
C LEU A 68 -4.13 8.67 -1.97
N LEU A 69 -3.86 8.48 -0.69
CA LEU A 69 -4.65 9.06 0.40
C LEU A 69 -4.30 10.53 0.60
N GLU A 70 -5.32 11.32 0.92
CA GLU A 70 -5.12 12.64 1.48
C GLU A 70 -4.51 12.54 2.90
N PRO A 71 -3.70 13.53 3.32
CA PRO A 71 -3.08 13.51 4.64
C PRO A 71 -4.12 13.40 5.77
N GLY A 72 -3.83 12.57 6.76
CA GLY A 72 -4.66 12.39 7.95
C GLY A 72 -5.87 11.47 7.80
N VAL A 73 -6.10 10.88 6.63
CA VAL A 73 -7.18 9.88 6.42
C VAL A 73 -6.89 8.58 7.16
N PHE A 74 -5.63 8.22 7.22
CA PHE A 74 -5.16 7.01 7.91
C PHE A 74 -3.87 7.31 8.67
N PRO A 75 -3.66 6.76 9.87
CA PRO A 75 -2.42 6.95 10.60
C PRO A 75 -1.22 6.38 9.82
N ASP A 76 -0.13 7.12 9.72
CA ASP A 76 1.06 6.73 8.95
C ASP A 76 1.76 5.48 9.48
N TYR A 77 1.54 5.15 10.75
CA TYR A 77 2.11 3.97 11.42
C TYR A 77 1.21 2.74 11.39
N LEU A 78 0.05 2.82 10.77
CA LEU A 78 -0.93 1.75 10.73
C LEU A 78 -1.19 1.30 9.29
N SER A 79 -1.01 0.03 9.03
CA SER A 79 -1.43 -0.63 7.80
C SER A 79 -2.63 -1.51 8.05
N MET A 80 -3.56 -1.54 7.11
CA MET A 80 -4.74 -2.38 7.21
C MET A 80 -4.92 -3.23 5.95
N THR A 81 -5.09 -4.53 6.15
CA THR A 81 -5.46 -5.47 5.10
C THR A 81 -6.82 -6.08 5.40
N THR A 82 -7.73 -6.09 4.43
CA THR A 82 -9.03 -6.73 4.57
C THR A 82 -9.23 -7.83 3.53
N SER A 83 -9.95 -8.86 3.94
CA SER A 83 -10.37 -9.94 3.05
C SER A 83 -11.68 -10.51 3.59
N GLU A 84 -12.64 -10.77 2.72
CA GLU A 84 -13.90 -11.41 3.13
C GLU A 84 -13.69 -12.78 3.77
N ARG A 85 -12.62 -13.48 3.39
CA ARG A 85 -12.32 -14.84 3.89
C ARG A 85 -11.46 -14.85 5.14
N SER A 86 -10.46 -13.99 5.22
CA SER A 86 -9.44 -14.02 6.28
C SER A 86 -9.65 -12.97 7.38
N GLY A 87 -10.63 -12.09 7.20
CA GLY A 87 -10.92 -11.03 8.17
C GLY A 87 -10.10 -9.76 7.92
N VAL A 88 -9.95 -8.94 8.95
CA VAL A 88 -9.20 -7.69 8.93
C VAL A 88 -7.92 -7.85 9.73
N GLY A 89 -6.80 -7.59 9.11
CA GLY A 89 -5.50 -7.49 9.77
C GLY A 89 -5.05 -6.04 9.88
N PHE A 90 -4.62 -5.64 11.06
CA PHE A 90 -3.91 -4.39 11.31
C PHE A 90 -2.45 -4.71 11.61
N PHE A 91 -1.56 -4.02 10.94
CA PHE A 91 -0.13 -4.14 11.14
C PHE A 91 0.38 -2.78 11.63
N THR A 92 1.12 -2.77 12.72
CA THR A 92 1.79 -1.58 13.22
C THR A 92 3.28 -1.77 13.04
N THR A 93 3.95 -0.78 12.51
CA THR A 93 5.41 -0.74 12.35
C THR A 93 6.09 0.02 13.48
N GLU A 94 7.39 0.20 13.42
CA GLU A 94 8.35 0.65 14.43
C GLU A 94 8.00 1.95 15.21
N HIS A 95 6.95 2.65 14.84
CA HIS A 95 6.55 3.91 15.51
C HIS A 95 5.67 3.72 16.75
N PHE A 96 5.41 2.49 17.15
CA PHE A 96 4.70 2.25 18.39
C PHE A 96 5.68 2.36 19.57
N PRO A 97 5.57 3.41 20.42
CA PRO A 97 6.64 3.76 21.38
C PRO A 97 6.82 2.75 22.53
N LEU A 98 6.17 1.62 22.51
CA LEU A 98 6.18 0.66 23.62
C LEU A 98 6.93 -0.64 23.33
N GLN A 99 7.35 -0.91 22.10
CA GLN A 99 8.10 -2.14 21.79
C GLN A 99 8.97 -1.96 20.54
N ASP A 100 10.23 -2.40 20.62
CA ASP A 100 11.05 -2.73 19.46
C ASP A 100 10.42 -3.94 18.76
N GLY A 101 9.39 -3.75 17.94
CA GLY A 101 8.80 -4.88 17.27
C GLY A 101 7.52 -4.63 16.50
N PHE A 102 7.27 -5.52 15.59
CA PHE A 102 6.09 -5.62 14.76
C PHE A 102 4.90 -6.13 15.60
N CYS A 103 3.84 -5.36 15.67
CA CYS A 103 2.58 -5.77 16.26
C CYS A 103 1.55 -6.02 15.17
N SER A 104 0.88 -7.18 15.21
CA SER A 104 -0.19 -7.53 14.29
C SER A 104 -1.46 -7.86 15.07
N VAL A 105 -2.57 -7.24 14.69
CA VAL A 105 -3.89 -7.53 15.25
C VAL A 105 -4.77 -8.09 14.15
N GLN A 106 -5.37 -9.24 14.36
CA GLN A 106 -6.32 -9.84 13.43
C GLN A 106 -7.73 -9.85 14.02
N ILE A 107 -8.67 -9.26 13.31
CA ILE A 107 -10.09 -9.24 13.63
C ILE A 107 -10.81 -10.22 12.71
N ARG A 108 -11.61 -11.11 13.30
CA ARG A 108 -12.41 -12.12 12.56
C ARG A 108 -13.92 -12.01 12.84
N GLU A 109 -14.35 -10.99 13.59
CA GLU A 109 -15.77 -10.76 13.84
C GLU A 109 -16.44 -10.34 12.50
N PRO A 110 -17.48 -11.07 12.01
CA PRO A 110 -18.00 -10.88 10.64
C PRO A 110 -18.59 -9.49 10.37
N ASN A 111 -19.22 -8.85 11.37
CA ASN A 111 -19.81 -7.52 11.18
C ASN A 111 -18.74 -6.44 11.06
N LEU A 112 -17.68 -6.52 11.90
CA LEU A 112 -16.53 -5.62 11.81
C LEU A 112 -15.78 -5.83 10.51
N CYS A 113 -15.57 -7.08 10.08
CA CYS A 113 -14.92 -7.37 8.79
C CYS A 113 -15.69 -6.76 7.63
N ARG A 114 -17.01 -6.91 7.59
CA ARG A 114 -17.86 -6.29 6.55
C ARG A 114 -17.81 -4.77 6.60
N ALA A 115 -17.84 -4.17 7.79
CA ALA A 115 -17.78 -2.72 7.95
C ALA A 115 -16.45 -2.15 7.43
N PHE A 116 -15.31 -2.73 7.81
CA PHE A 116 -13.99 -2.31 7.34
C PHE A 116 -13.83 -2.55 5.83
N HIS A 117 -14.25 -3.70 5.33
CA HIS A 117 -14.19 -3.99 3.89
C HIS A 117 -15.05 -3.01 3.10
N GLY A 118 -16.29 -2.78 3.54
CA GLY A 118 -17.19 -1.80 2.92
C GLY A 118 -16.61 -0.38 2.94
N TRP A 119 -15.97 0.03 4.03
CA TRP A 119 -15.29 1.32 4.10
C TRP A 119 -14.15 1.42 3.09
N LEU A 120 -13.25 0.43 3.04
CA LEU A 120 -12.12 0.41 2.09
C LEU A 120 -12.57 0.42 0.63
N THR A 121 -13.58 -0.37 0.29
CA THR A 121 -14.09 -0.45 -1.09
C THR A 121 -14.81 0.83 -1.51
N HIS A 122 -15.34 1.60 -0.56
CA HIS A 122 -15.98 2.90 -0.83
C HIS A 122 -14.99 4.06 -0.88
N LEU A 123 -13.84 3.94 -0.24
CA LEU A 123 -12.84 5.00 -0.09
C LEU A 123 -12.42 5.65 -1.43
N PRO A 124 -12.23 4.90 -2.55
CA PRO A 124 -11.86 5.49 -3.84
C PRO A 124 -12.88 6.47 -4.43
N ALA A 125 -14.12 6.42 -3.98
CA ALA A 125 -15.19 7.33 -4.42
C ALA A 125 -15.34 8.58 -3.53
N THR A 126 -14.46 8.75 -2.54
CA THR A 126 -14.52 9.86 -1.59
C THR A 126 -13.53 10.96 -1.94
N VAL A 127 -13.68 12.12 -1.30
CA VAL A 127 -12.72 13.24 -1.38
C VAL A 127 -11.41 12.98 -0.63
N HIS A 128 -11.29 11.83 0.05
CA HIS A 128 -10.12 11.46 0.83
C HIS A 128 -9.02 10.78 0.02
N THR A 129 -9.26 10.57 -1.28
CA THR A 129 -8.29 9.95 -2.19
C THR A 129 -8.18 10.74 -3.49
N LEU A 130 -6.98 10.73 -4.08
CA LEU A 130 -6.79 11.20 -5.45
C LEU A 130 -7.44 10.25 -6.46
N GLY A 131 -7.81 10.77 -7.62
CA GLY A 131 -8.28 9.96 -8.75
C GLY A 131 -7.24 8.94 -9.24
N ALA A 132 -7.68 7.97 -10.05
CA ALA A 132 -6.80 6.92 -10.57
C ALA A 132 -5.64 7.49 -11.39
N GLU A 133 -5.94 8.37 -12.34
CA GLU A 133 -4.93 8.98 -13.22
C GLU A 133 -3.99 9.90 -12.46
N GLU A 134 -4.52 10.69 -11.51
CA GLU A 134 -3.70 11.55 -10.65
C GLU A 134 -2.76 10.73 -9.76
N THR A 135 -3.26 9.62 -9.18
CA THR A 135 -2.45 8.69 -8.41
C THR A 135 -1.33 8.09 -9.27
N ALA A 136 -1.66 7.61 -10.48
CA ALA A 136 -0.69 7.04 -11.39
C ALA A 136 0.36 8.08 -11.84
N ALA A 137 -0.04 9.31 -12.09
CA ALA A 137 0.88 10.40 -12.44
C ALA A 137 1.88 10.70 -11.32
N VAL A 138 1.44 10.69 -10.06
CA VAL A 138 2.33 10.85 -8.89
C VAL A 138 3.32 9.69 -8.79
N LEU A 139 2.89 8.44 -9.02
CA LEU A 139 3.78 7.28 -9.02
C LEU A 139 4.86 7.38 -10.11
N ASP A 140 4.49 7.82 -11.31
CA ASP A 140 5.44 8.02 -12.41
C ASP A 140 6.44 9.15 -12.11
N GLU A 141 5.99 10.23 -11.49
CA GLU A 141 6.87 11.32 -11.07
C GLU A 141 7.90 10.84 -10.03
N LEU A 142 7.43 10.11 -9.02
CA LEU A 142 8.29 9.52 -8.00
C LEU A 142 9.29 8.52 -8.62
N ALA A 143 8.83 7.66 -9.54
CA ALA A 143 9.69 6.71 -10.23
C ALA A 143 10.83 7.41 -11.01
N ARG A 144 10.53 8.53 -11.68
CA ARG A 144 11.53 9.35 -12.40
C ARG A 144 12.53 10.03 -11.47
N GLY A 145 12.11 10.38 -10.26
CA GLY A 145 12.95 11.04 -9.25
C GLY A 145 13.94 10.10 -8.55
N ILE A 146 13.82 8.77 -8.69
CA ILE A 146 14.75 7.83 -8.07
C ILE A 146 16.12 7.86 -8.78
N SER A 147 17.15 8.27 -8.05
CA SER A 147 18.53 8.30 -8.53
C SER A 147 19.16 6.91 -8.55
N ASP A 148 20.03 6.64 -9.52
CA ASP A 148 20.80 5.38 -9.60
C ASP A 148 21.97 5.35 -8.62
N THR A 149 22.23 6.48 -7.94
CA THR A 149 23.41 6.67 -7.08
C THR A 149 23.04 6.44 -5.61
N GLN A 150 23.10 5.20 -5.19
CA GLN A 150 23.31 4.81 -3.77
C GLN A 150 24.04 3.49 -3.70
#